data_32d58985d803dd120109dfdd842646d0
#
_entry.id   32d58985d803dd120109dfdd842646d0
#
_cell.length_a   1.000
_cell.length_b   1.000
_cell.length_c   1.000
_cell.angle_alpha   90.00
_cell.angle_beta   90.00
_cell.angle_gamma   90.00
#
_symmetry.space_group_name_H-M   'P 1'
#
loop_
_entity.id
_entity.type
_entity.pdbx_description
1 polymer ?
#
loop_
_entity_poly.entity_id
_entity_poly.type
_entity_poly.pdbx_seq_one_letter_code
_entity_poly.pdbx_strand_id
1 'polypeptide(L)'
;MKKRGLAIGVLLIAVGAAIWILYQNRNTKDGREAVPEEPEYADATQWYVSNRKGEADVFYIISTETGDYRLADGQMCHYADTYNDSLRAPLHAEMEGVDSLLSGRLNYYSPYYRQCSLQSFVNDSLTKARLQMPLEDVRRAFRYYLDHQNGGRPFILAGFSQGGMIMLELLKEMDEETFSRMIAAYAIGVPIADSIHHRHIVAAKGADDLGVTICYNSVKDIRCAMPGFEHSSMAINPVNWRTDGTPVTLITEPSPLLPVDKQKKDTMTVRLDTISGLLLVEGLTATDYVLPLIGKEGNYHSREIWFYREQLRKNMELRARHFITRQSNNR
;
A
#
# COMPACT_ATOMS: atom_id res chain seq x y z
N MET A 1 -28.87 23.08 -24.26
CA MET A 1 -29.01 21.71 -24.80
C MET A 1 -27.75 20.84 -24.70
N LYS A 2 -26.53 21.39 -24.53
CA LYS A 2 -25.29 20.60 -24.50
C LYS A 2 -25.01 19.84 -23.15
N LYS A 3 -25.59 20.24 -22.04
CA LYS A 3 -25.35 19.58 -20.73
C LYS A 3 -26.13 18.28 -20.51
N ARG A 4 -27.25 18.05 -21.22
CA ARG A 4 -28.02 16.80 -21.12
C ARG A 4 -27.39 15.63 -21.90
N GLY A 5 -26.63 15.90 -22.95
CA GLY A 5 -25.95 14.87 -23.74
C GLY A 5 -24.76 14.24 -23.02
N LEU A 6 -24.05 15.02 -22.17
CA LEU A 6 -22.89 14.55 -21.45
C LEU A 6 -23.30 13.62 -20.29
N ALA A 7 -24.38 13.93 -19.58
CA ALA A 7 -24.90 13.08 -18.48
C ALA A 7 -25.43 11.71 -18.99
N ILE A 8 -26.03 11.69 -20.17
CA ILE A 8 -26.50 10.44 -20.80
C ILE A 8 -25.32 9.59 -21.28
N GLY A 9 -24.25 10.20 -21.79
CA GLY A 9 -23.05 9.49 -22.22
C GLY A 9 -22.32 8.81 -21.04
N VAL A 10 -22.21 9.47 -19.91
CA VAL A 10 -21.57 8.91 -18.68
C VAL A 10 -22.44 7.80 -18.09
N LEU A 11 -23.76 7.94 -18.11
CA LEU A 11 -24.68 6.89 -17.63
C LEU A 11 -24.63 5.64 -18.53
N LEU A 12 -24.50 5.81 -19.85
CA LEU A 12 -24.39 4.69 -20.80
C LEU A 12 -23.06 3.95 -20.65
N ILE A 13 -21.97 4.64 -20.33
CA ILE A 13 -20.66 4.04 -20.08
C ILE A 13 -20.70 3.25 -18.75
N ALA A 14 -21.30 3.80 -17.70
CA ALA A 14 -21.46 3.13 -16.42
C ALA A 14 -22.36 1.89 -16.50
N VAL A 15 -23.47 1.98 -17.24
CA VAL A 15 -24.37 0.84 -17.50
C VAL A 15 -23.70 -0.18 -18.40
N GLY A 16 -22.94 0.24 -19.42
CA GLY A 16 -22.16 -0.64 -20.27
C GLY A 16 -21.07 -1.39 -19.51
N ALA A 17 -20.38 -0.71 -18.59
CA ALA A 17 -19.39 -1.33 -17.71
C ALA A 17 -20.04 -2.32 -16.73
N ALA A 18 -21.17 -1.99 -16.14
CA ALA A 18 -21.91 -2.88 -15.24
C ALA A 18 -22.48 -4.11 -15.99
N ILE A 19 -23.03 -3.94 -17.20
CA ILE A 19 -23.49 -5.04 -18.03
C ILE A 19 -22.30 -5.88 -18.49
N TRP A 20 -21.17 -5.27 -18.83
CA TRP A 20 -19.96 -5.96 -19.22
C TRP A 20 -19.39 -6.79 -18.05
N ILE A 21 -19.37 -6.24 -16.83
CA ILE A 21 -18.98 -6.95 -15.60
C ILE A 21 -19.92 -8.14 -15.31
N LEU A 22 -21.25 -7.94 -15.47
CA LEU A 22 -22.24 -9.01 -15.28
C LEU A 22 -22.15 -10.08 -16.38
N TYR A 23 -21.85 -9.70 -17.62
CA TYR A 23 -21.63 -10.62 -18.74
C TYR A 23 -20.32 -11.43 -18.55
N GLN A 24 -19.28 -10.81 -18.02
CA GLN A 24 -18.02 -11.44 -17.68
C GLN A 24 -18.17 -12.52 -16.63
N ASN A 25 -18.98 -12.27 -15.57
CA ASN A 25 -19.24 -13.23 -14.49
C ASN A 25 -20.10 -14.46 -14.91
N ARG A 26 -20.76 -14.43 -16.09
CA ARG A 26 -21.61 -15.53 -16.56
C ARG A 26 -20.88 -16.61 -17.37
N ASN A 27 -19.63 -16.41 -17.76
CA ASN A 27 -18.94 -17.27 -18.71
C ASN A 27 -17.75 -18.08 -18.12
N THR A 28 -17.75 -18.42 -16.84
CA THR A 28 -16.80 -19.39 -16.31
C THR A 28 -17.32 -20.80 -16.60
N LYS A 29 -16.71 -21.49 -17.53
CA LYS A 29 -17.09 -22.87 -17.94
C LYS A 29 -17.01 -23.90 -16.81
N ASP A 30 -16.25 -23.65 -15.72
CA ASP A 30 -16.06 -24.57 -14.61
C ASP A 30 -16.11 -23.94 -13.21
N GLY A 31 -16.49 -22.65 -13.07
CA GLY A 31 -16.52 -21.96 -11.77
C GLY A 31 -15.16 -21.80 -11.08
N ARG A 32 -14.06 -22.17 -11.72
CA ARG A 32 -12.70 -21.98 -11.22
C ARG A 32 -12.12 -20.71 -11.81
N GLU A 33 -11.57 -19.87 -10.94
CA GLU A 33 -10.78 -18.70 -11.36
C GLU A 33 -9.45 -19.16 -11.97
N ALA A 34 -9.03 -18.48 -13.05
CA ALA A 34 -7.70 -18.73 -13.61
C ALA A 34 -6.62 -18.25 -12.63
N VAL A 35 -5.60 -19.06 -12.45
CA VAL A 35 -4.49 -18.78 -11.52
C VAL A 35 -3.20 -18.76 -12.31
N PRO A 36 -2.42 -17.63 -12.25
CA PRO A 36 -1.09 -17.57 -12.86
C PRO A 36 -0.10 -18.51 -12.19
N GLU A 37 1.02 -18.74 -12.87
CA GLU A 37 2.15 -19.51 -12.33
C GLU A 37 2.66 -18.89 -11.02
N GLU A 38 3.03 -19.76 -10.08
CA GLU A 38 3.52 -19.36 -8.77
C GLU A 38 4.93 -18.77 -8.86
N PRO A 39 5.20 -17.60 -8.24
CA PRO A 39 6.53 -17.01 -8.25
C PRO A 39 7.56 -17.89 -7.54
N GLU A 40 8.69 -18.14 -8.20
CA GLU A 40 9.84 -18.84 -7.60
C GLU A 40 10.84 -17.81 -7.07
N TYR A 41 10.91 -17.63 -5.75
CA TYR A 41 11.70 -16.56 -5.14
C TYR A 41 13.20 -16.80 -5.10
N ALA A 42 13.67 -17.99 -5.47
CA ALA A 42 15.08 -18.22 -5.77
C ALA A 42 15.49 -17.59 -7.11
N ASP A 43 14.52 -17.30 -7.99
CA ASP A 43 14.75 -16.56 -9.22
C ASP A 43 14.85 -15.05 -8.92
N ALA A 44 16.01 -14.46 -9.18
CA ALA A 44 16.25 -13.04 -9.00
C ALA A 44 15.30 -12.16 -9.83
N THR A 45 14.73 -12.66 -10.92
CA THR A 45 13.75 -11.92 -11.72
C THR A 45 12.44 -11.70 -11.00
N GLN A 46 12.13 -12.44 -9.93
CA GLN A 46 10.94 -12.26 -9.12
C GLN A 46 11.10 -11.17 -8.03
N TRP A 47 12.14 -10.35 -8.15
CA TRP A 47 12.45 -9.28 -7.21
C TRP A 47 12.78 -7.96 -7.91
N TYR A 48 12.42 -6.87 -7.26
CA TYR A 48 13.06 -5.60 -7.42
C TYR A 48 13.98 -5.36 -6.21
N VAL A 49 15.29 -5.25 -6.45
CA VAL A 49 16.29 -5.08 -5.39
C VAL A 49 17.18 -3.88 -5.70
N SER A 50 17.34 -3.01 -4.72
CA SER A 50 18.30 -1.91 -4.76
C SER A 50 19.24 -2.00 -3.54
N ASN A 51 20.40 -2.62 -3.75
CA ASN A 51 21.40 -2.79 -2.69
C ASN A 51 22.32 -1.58 -2.62
N ARG A 52 22.13 -0.73 -1.61
CA ARG A 52 22.93 0.47 -1.34
C ARG A 52 24.07 0.25 -0.35
N LYS A 53 24.30 -1.01 0.04
CA LYS A 53 25.23 -1.39 1.12
C LYS A 53 24.87 -0.70 2.44
N GLY A 54 23.60 -0.45 2.65
CA GLY A 54 23.06 0.13 3.89
C GLY A 54 23.10 -0.88 5.04
N GLU A 55 23.10 -0.37 6.26
CA GLU A 55 23.11 -1.17 7.49
C GLU A 55 21.73 -1.70 7.86
N ALA A 56 20.68 -1.22 7.20
CA ALA A 56 19.31 -1.66 7.37
C ALA A 56 18.58 -1.75 6.02
N ASP A 57 17.51 -2.53 6.00
CA ASP A 57 16.73 -2.83 4.82
C ASP A 57 15.30 -2.24 4.91
N VAL A 58 14.70 -2.00 3.75
CA VAL A 58 13.25 -1.85 3.58
C VAL A 58 12.75 -3.07 2.81
N PHE A 59 11.87 -3.85 3.41
CA PHE A 59 11.08 -4.86 2.70
C PHE A 59 9.72 -4.24 2.40
N TYR A 60 9.43 -4.03 1.12
CA TYR A 60 8.23 -3.33 0.67
C TYR A 60 7.28 -4.24 -0.10
N ILE A 61 6.02 -4.22 0.28
CA ILE A 61 4.93 -4.94 -0.38
C ILE A 61 4.08 -3.92 -1.14
N ILE A 62 4.11 -4.01 -2.47
CA ILE A 62 3.43 -3.06 -3.37
C ILE A 62 1.91 -3.08 -3.21
N SER A 63 1.27 -2.03 -3.69
CA SER A 63 -0.19 -1.89 -3.75
C SER A 63 -0.80 -2.69 -4.91
N THR A 64 -2.07 -2.41 -5.23
CA THR A 64 -2.76 -3.06 -6.33
C THR A 64 -2.52 -2.32 -7.65
N GLU A 65 -1.68 -2.89 -8.50
CA GLU A 65 -1.33 -2.35 -9.83
C GLU A 65 -1.91 -3.19 -10.98
N THR A 66 -2.73 -4.19 -10.67
CA THR A 66 -3.35 -5.05 -11.68
C THR A 66 -4.86 -4.91 -11.70
N GLY A 67 -5.44 -5.00 -12.90
CA GLY A 67 -6.87 -5.18 -13.12
C GLY A 67 -7.20 -6.60 -13.57
N ASP A 68 -8.50 -6.92 -13.66
CA ASP A 68 -8.96 -8.15 -14.28
C ASP A 68 -8.53 -8.22 -15.74
N TYR A 69 -8.07 -9.39 -16.19
CA TYR A 69 -7.72 -9.63 -17.59
C TYR A 69 -8.15 -11.03 -18.05
N ARG A 70 -8.16 -11.26 -19.37
CA ARG A 70 -8.48 -12.56 -19.94
C ARG A 70 -7.23 -13.27 -20.40
N LEU A 71 -7.17 -14.56 -20.11
CA LEU A 71 -6.19 -15.49 -20.70
C LEU A 71 -6.53 -15.78 -22.17
N ALA A 72 -5.59 -16.39 -22.89
CA ALA A 72 -5.75 -16.73 -24.31
C ALA A 72 -6.92 -17.70 -24.57
N ASP A 73 -7.27 -18.52 -23.61
CA ASP A 73 -8.42 -19.44 -23.65
C ASP A 73 -9.77 -18.78 -23.30
N GLY A 74 -9.74 -17.47 -22.99
CA GLY A 74 -10.90 -16.66 -22.63
C GLY A 74 -11.28 -16.69 -21.16
N GLN A 75 -10.58 -17.45 -20.30
CA GLN A 75 -10.83 -17.45 -18.87
C GLN A 75 -10.45 -16.09 -18.24
N MET A 76 -11.21 -15.67 -17.24
CA MET A 76 -10.93 -14.45 -16.49
C MET A 76 -9.88 -14.74 -15.41
N CYS A 77 -8.84 -13.91 -15.37
CA CYS A 77 -7.84 -13.93 -14.32
C CYS A 77 -7.98 -12.67 -13.45
N HIS A 78 -7.91 -12.86 -12.14
CA HIS A 78 -8.04 -11.82 -11.12
C HIS A 78 -6.74 -11.61 -10.33
N TYR A 79 -5.63 -12.13 -10.84
CA TYR A 79 -4.33 -12.10 -10.19
C TYR A 79 -3.24 -11.65 -11.15
N ALA A 80 -2.25 -10.92 -10.67
CA ALA A 80 -1.11 -10.53 -11.49
C ALA A 80 -0.30 -11.76 -11.92
N ASP A 81 0.08 -11.81 -13.20
CA ASP A 81 1.05 -12.78 -13.71
C ASP A 81 2.44 -12.17 -13.63
N THR A 82 3.26 -12.71 -12.71
CA THR A 82 4.59 -12.19 -12.42
C THR A 82 5.64 -12.62 -13.45
N TYR A 83 5.30 -13.50 -14.37
CA TYR A 83 6.16 -13.93 -15.49
C TYR A 83 5.81 -13.23 -16.81
N ASN A 84 4.69 -12.49 -16.86
CA ASN A 84 4.30 -11.73 -18.03
C ASN A 84 4.83 -10.29 -17.94
N ASP A 85 5.79 -9.93 -18.78
CA ASP A 85 6.45 -8.61 -18.78
C ASP A 85 5.47 -7.43 -18.87
N SER A 86 4.41 -7.55 -19.68
CA SER A 86 3.43 -6.47 -19.86
C SER A 86 2.60 -6.24 -18.59
N LEU A 87 2.25 -7.32 -17.87
CA LEU A 87 1.50 -7.26 -16.62
C LEU A 87 2.40 -6.88 -15.44
N ARG A 88 3.70 -7.15 -15.52
CA ARG A 88 4.69 -6.75 -14.52
C ARG A 88 5.07 -5.28 -14.58
N ALA A 89 4.98 -4.65 -15.75
CA ALA A 89 5.46 -3.29 -15.95
C ALA A 89 4.87 -2.28 -14.94
N PRO A 90 3.56 -2.24 -14.66
CA PRO A 90 3.01 -1.35 -13.64
C PRO A 90 3.49 -1.70 -12.22
N LEU A 91 3.65 -2.98 -11.91
CA LEU A 91 4.20 -3.45 -10.62
C LEU A 91 5.63 -2.93 -10.42
N HIS A 92 6.46 -3.08 -11.47
CA HIS A 92 7.84 -2.59 -11.48
C HIS A 92 7.90 -1.07 -11.27
N ALA A 93 7.03 -0.33 -11.96
CA ALA A 93 7.00 1.13 -11.86
C ALA A 93 6.66 1.61 -10.44
N GLU A 94 5.75 0.93 -9.72
CA GLU A 94 5.50 1.25 -8.32
C GLU A 94 6.72 0.95 -7.45
N MET A 95 7.33 -0.24 -7.59
CA MET A 95 8.52 -0.61 -6.81
C MET A 95 9.66 0.39 -6.98
N GLU A 96 9.99 0.75 -8.22
CA GLU A 96 11.03 1.74 -8.55
C GLU A 96 10.68 3.12 -8.01
N GLY A 97 9.43 3.54 -8.20
CA GLY A 97 8.93 4.83 -7.71
C GLY A 97 9.00 4.94 -6.19
N VAL A 98 8.54 3.93 -5.47
CA VAL A 98 8.57 3.90 -3.99
C VAL A 98 10.00 3.81 -3.48
N ASP A 99 10.86 2.99 -4.09
CA ASP A 99 12.29 2.94 -3.76
C ASP A 99 12.94 4.31 -3.88
N SER A 100 12.73 5.01 -4.98
CA SER A 100 13.29 6.35 -5.22
C SER A 100 12.81 7.39 -4.20
N LEU A 101 11.62 7.23 -3.66
CA LEU A 101 10.98 8.19 -2.75
C LEU A 101 11.24 7.90 -1.27
N LEU A 102 11.25 6.64 -0.87
CA LEU A 102 11.24 6.27 0.55
C LEU A 102 12.54 5.68 1.07
N SER A 103 13.32 4.97 0.24
CA SER A 103 14.41 4.15 0.79
C SER A 103 15.61 4.97 1.24
N GLY A 104 15.88 6.11 0.63
CA GLY A 104 17.02 6.94 1.01
C GLY A 104 18.35 6.18 0.92
N ARG A 105 18.96 5.90 2.07
CA ARG A 105 20.22 5.14 2.17
C ARG A 105 20.04 3.67 2.52
N LEU A 106 18.81 3.23 2.76
CA LEU A 106 18.47 1.86 3.12
C LEU A 106 18.52 0.96 1.88
N ASN A 107 18.84 -0.31 2.05
CA ASN A 107 18.65 -1.27 0.98
C ASN A 107 17.16 -1.49 0.77
N TYR A 108 16.75 -1.83 -0.43
CA TYR A 108 15.34 -2.00 -0.75
C TYR A 108 15.11 -3.35 -1.43
N TYR A 109 14.10 -4.07 -0.95
CA TYR A 109 13.67 -5.38 -1.43
C TYR A 109 12.17 -5.38 -1.60
N SER A 110 11.70 -5.70 -2.80
CA SER A 110 10.28 -5.81 -3.10
C SER A 110 10.03 -7.03 -4.00
N PRO A 111 9.26 -8.02 -3.54
CA PRO A 111 8.93 -9.20 -4.35
C PRO A 111 7.82 -8.89 -5.33
N TYR A 112 7.88 -9.45 -6.54
CA TYR A 112 6.68 -9.62 -7.34
C TYR A 112 5.84 -10.73 -6.73
N TYR A 113 4.53 -10.53 -6.68
CA TYR A 113 3.59 -11.51 -6.15
C TYR A 113 2.29 -11.47 -6.95
N ARG A 114 1.54 -12.54 -6.93
CA ARG A 114 0.24 -12.64 -7.60
C ARG A 114 -0.79 -11.78 -6.85
N GLN A 115 -0.60 -10.45 -6.86
CA GLN A 115 -1.56 -9.53 -6.24
C GLN A 115 -2.94 -9.71 -6.85
N CYS A 116 -4.00 -9.62 -6.05
CA CYS A 116 -5.34 -9.63 -6.59
C CYS A 116 -5.69 -8.29 -7.26
N SER A 117 -6.54 -8.38 -8.27
CA SER A 117 -6.97 -7.22 -9.08
C SER A 117 -7.76 -6.21 -8.26
N LEU A 118 -7.81 -4.96 -8.75
CA LEU A 118 -8.60 -3.89 -8.13
C LEU A 118 -10.08 -4.28 -8.00
N GLN A 119 -10.63 -5.04 -8.95
CA GLN A 119 -12.00 -5.55 -8.93
C GLN A 119 -12.28 -6.51 -7.76
N SER A 120 -11.25 -7.07 -7.16
CA SER A 120 -11.37 -7.95 -6.00
C SER A 120 -11.79 -7.22 -4.72
N PHE A 121 -11.69 -5.88 -4.70
CA PHE A 121 -12.01 -5.05 -3.53
C PHE A 121 -13.44 -4.47 -3.54
N VAL A 122 -14.30 -4.93 -4.43
CA VAL A 122 -15.70 -4.45 -4.54
C VAL A 122 -16.61 -4.96 -3.41
N ASN A 123 -16.24 -6.04 -2.73
CA ASN A 123 -16.90 -6.52 -1.53
C ASN A 123 -15.96 -7.36 -0.64
N ASP A 124 -16.21 -7.37 0.66
CA ASP A 124 -15.35 -7.97 1.68
C ASP A 124 -15.16 -9.48 1.53
N SER A 125 -16.22 -10.21 1.16
CA SER A 125 -16.14 -11.67 1.01
C SER A 125 -15.21 -12.07 -0.13
N LEU A 126 -15.30 -11.37 -1.25
CA LEU A 126 -14.43 -11.56 -2.41
C LEU A 126 -13.00 -11.17 -2.10
N THR A 127 -12.81 -10.02 -1.47
CA THR A 127 -11.50 -9.55 -1.00
C THR A 127 -10.84 -10.60 -0.12
N LYS A 128 -11.53 -11.07 0.91
CA LYS A 128 -11.02 -12.08 1.84
C LYS A 128 -10.66 -13.39 1.15
N ALA A 129 -11.47 -13.84 0.21
CA ALA A 129 -11.21 -15.08 -0.53
C ALA A 129 -9.97 -14.96 -1.42
N ARG A 130 -9.85 -13.85 -2.15
CA ARG A 130 -8.74 -13.66 -3.12
C ARG A 130 -7.42 -13.25 -2.47
N LEU A 131 -7.44 -12.58 -1.32
CA LEU A 131 -6.20 -12.18 -0.62
C LEU A 131 -5.36 -13.36 -0.10
N GLN A 132 -5.90 -14.58 -0.04
CA GLN A 132 -5.15 -15.74 0.46
C GLN A 132 -3.93 -16.06 -0.40
N MET A 133 -4.06 -16.00 -1.73
CA MET A 133 -2.96 -16.29 -2.66
C MET A 133 -1.84 -15.24 -2.60
N PRO A 134 -2.13 -13.93 -2.71
CA PRO A 134 -1.14 -12.88 -2.46
C PRO A 134 -0.41 -13.01 -1.12
N LEU A 135 -1.15 -13.31 -0.06
CA LEU A 135 -0.58 -13.49 1.27
C LEU A 135 0.40 -14.66 1.31
N GLU A 136 0.06 -15.81 0.70
CA GLU A 136 0.95 -16.96 0.66
C GLU A 136 2.21 -16.68 -0.17
N ASP A 137 2.07 -16.00 -1.29
CA ASP A 137 3.22 -15.59 -2.09
C ASP A 137 4.17 -14.70 -1.28
N VAL A 138 3.64 -13.68 -0.60
CA VAL A 138 4.46 -12.76 0.18
C VAL A 138 5.06 -13.44 1.42
N ARG A 139 4.38 -14.40 2.06
CA ARG A 139 4.98 -15.24 3.13
C ARG A 139 6.22 -15.97 2.64
N ARG A 140 6.14 -16.60 1.46
CA ARG A 140 7.29 -17.31 0.87
C ARG A 140 8.40 -16.33 0.50
N ALA A 141 8.06 -15.18 -0.09
CA ALA A 141 9.01 -14.14 -0.41
C ALA A 141 9.72 -13.60 0.84
N PHE A 142 8.97 -13.30 1.89
CA PHE A 142 9.53 -12.77 3.13
C PHE A 142 10.46 -13.77 3.81
N ARG A 143 10.09 -15.05 3.83
CA ARG A 143 10.96 -16.11 4.34
C ARG A 143 12.25 -16.21 3.52
N TYR A 144 12.13 -16.24 2.18
CA TYR A 144 13.31 -16.27 1.31
C TYR A 144 14.22 -15.04 1.52
N TYR A 145 13.63 -13.86 1.67
CA TYR A 145 14.38 -12.65 1.99
C TYR A 145 15.16 -12.78 3.31
N LEU A 146 14.52 -13.24 4.38
CA LEU A 146 15.18 -13.43 5.67
C LEU A 146 16.33 -14.44 5.60
N ASP A 147 16.12 -15.55 4.91
CA ASP A 147 17.07 -16.66 4.85
C ASP A 147 18.26 -16.39 3.90
N HIS A 148 18.04 -15.65 2.80
CA HIS A 148 19.02 -15.57 1.71
C HIS A 148 19.48 -14.15 1.35
N GLN A 149 18.70 -13.12 1.64
CA GLN A 149 18.99 -11.76 1.17
C GLN A 149 19.28 -10.77 2.32
N ASN A 150 18.57 -10.88 3.44
CA ASN A 150 18.67 -9.94 4.56
C ASN A 150 20.02 -10.00 5.29
N GLY A 151 20.63 -11.17 5.43
CA GLY A 151 21.92 -11.34 6.12
C GLY A 151 21.89 -10.89 7.59
N GLY A 152 20.75 -11.01 8.27
CA GLY A 152 20.59 -10.67 9.68
C GLY A 152 20.48 -9.15 9.97
N ARG A 153 20.43 -8.30 8.97
CA ARG A 153 20.29 -6.84 9.15
C ARG A 153 18.93 -6.49 9.76
N PRO A 154 18.86 -5.39 10.54
CA PRO A 154 17.57 -4.81 10.93
C PRO A 154 16.80 -4.35 9.68
N PHE A 155 15.48 -4.37 9.77
CA PHE A 155 14.64 -4.04 8.62
C PHE A 155 13.40 -3.23 9.00
N ILE A 156 12.92 -2.46 8.06
CA ILE A 156 11.60 -1.84 8.04
C ILE A 156 10.70 -2.71 7.17
N LEU A 157 9.54 -3.07 7.70
CA LEU A 157 8.50 -3.74 6.94
C LEU A 157 7.48 -2.69 6.48
N ALA A 158 7.25 -2.56 5.19
CA ALA A 158 6.34 -1.54 4.68
C ALA A 158 5.40 -2.12 3.61
N GLY A 159 4.19 -1.62 3.55
CA GLY A 159 3.22 -2.00 2.53
C GLY A 159 2.18 -0.93 2.34
N PHE A 160 1.68 -0.81 1.11
CA PHE A 160 0.64 0.14 0.75
C PHE A 160 -0.62 -0.58 0.29
N SER A 161 -1.79 -0.14 0.76
CA SER A 161 -3.09 -0.69 0.35
C SER A 161 -3.15 -2.21 0.53
N GLN A 162 -3.31 -3.01 -0.52
CA GLN A 162 -3.24 -4.48 -0.47
C GLN A 162 -1.96 -4.97 0.21
N GLY A 163 -0.80 -4.37 -0.13
CA GLY A 163 0.47 -4.70 0.51
C GLY A 163 0.49 -4.40 2.01
N GLY A 164 -0.18 -3.34 2.44
CA GLY A 164 -0.35 -3.01 3.86
C GLY A 164 -1.24 -4.02 4.60
N MET A 165 -2.30 -4.51 3.96
CA MET A 165 -3.16 -5.58 4.51
C MET A 165 -2.37 -6.88 4.70
N ILE A 166 -1.59 -7.28 3.70
CA ILE A 166 -0.73 -8.47 3.75
C ILE A 166 0.36 -8.31 4.82
N MET A 167 0.96 -7.14 4.91
CA MET A 167 1.98 -6.82 5.91
C MET A 167 1.46 -7.03 7.35
N LEU A 168 0.23 -6.62 7.64
CA LEU A 168 -0.38 -6.82 8.96
C LEU A 168 -0.55 -8.31 9.29
N GLU A 169 -0.83 -9.16 8.31
CA GLU A 169 -0.88 -10.61 8.53
C GLU A 169 0.52 -11.19 8.78
N LEU A 170 1.54 -10.74 8.06
CA LEU A 170 2.94 -11.14 8.35
C LEU A 170 3.36 -10.77 9.76
N LEU A 171 2.97 -9.59 10.28
CA LEU A 171 3.27 -9.19 11.66
C LEU A 171 2.67 -10.14 12.68
N LYS A 172 1.45 -10.64 12.44
CA LYS A 172 0.80 -11.60 13.34
C LYS A 172 1.51 -12.96 13.40
N GLU A 173 2.18 -13.33 12.31
CA GLU A 173 2.84 -14.63 12.16
C GLU A 173 4.34 -14.59 12.51
N MET A 174 4.91 -13.39 12.65
CA MET A 174 6.33 -13.19 12.88
C MET A 174 6.75 -13.78 14.24
N ASP A 175 7.87 -14.50 14.27
CA ASP A 175 8.48 -14.95 15.52
C ASP A 175 9.21 -13.81 16.26
N GLU A 176 9.52 -14.02 17.54
CA GLU A 176 10.16 -13.00 18.39
C GLU A 176 11.57 -12.62 17.93
N GLU A 177 12.33 -13.56 17.39
CA GLU A 177 13.68 -13.31 16.89
C GLU A 177 13.64 -12.36 15.70
N THR A 178 12.79 -12.67 14.71
CA THR A 178 12.55 -11.83 13.54
C THR A 178 11.99 -10.47 13.94
N PHE A 179 10.98 -10.43 14.82
CA PHE A 179 10.40 -9.19 15.32
C PHE A 179 11.41 -8.29 16.03
N SER A 180 12.34 -8.88 16.80
CA SER A 180 13.39 -8.13 17.51
C SER A 180 14.33 -7.36 16.57
N ARG A 181 14.40 -7.74 15.31
CA ARG A 181 15.18 -7.06 14.25
C ARG A 181 14.35 -6.07 13.45
N MET A 182 13.03 -6.06 13.62
CA MET A 182 12.16 -5.11 12.91
C MET A 182 12.26 -3.73 13.55
N ILE A 183 12.66 -2.74 12.76
CA ILE A 183 12.77 -1.34 13.17
C ILE A 183 11.40 -0.75 13.40
N ALA A 184 10.52 -0.86 12.42
CA ALA A 184 9.11 -0.44 12.44
C ALA A 184 8.36 -1.06 11.25
N ALA A 185 7.03 -1.08 11.35
CA ALA A 185 6.12 -1.46 10.27
C ALA A 185 5.31 -0.26 9.79
N TYR A 186 5.15 -0.10 8.46
CA TYR A 186 4.41 1.00 7.85
C TYR A 186 3.23 0.42 7.05
N ALA A 187 2.05 0.38 7.66
CA ALA A 187 0.77 0.00 7.04
C ALA A 187 0.14 1.22 6.39
N ILE A 188 0.64 1.60 5.22
CA ILE A 188 0.23 2.81 4.54
C ILE A 188 -1.13 2.62 3.88
N GLY A 189 -2.07 3.52 4.15
CA GLY A 189 -3.40 3.47 3.55
C GLY A 189 -4.25 2.29 4.03
N VAL A 190 -3.98 1.73 5.20
CA VAL A 190 -4.76 0.62 5.77
C VAL A 190 -5.16 0.98 7.20
N PRO A 191 -6.47 0.93 7.52
CA PRO A 191 -6.91 1.13 8.89
C PRO A 191 -6.64 -0.11 9.74
N ILE A 192 -6.37 0.10 11.02
CA ILE A 192 -6.27 -0.98 11.99
C ILE A 192 -7.52 -0.93 12.87
N ALA A 193 -8.37 -1.95 12.76
CA ALA A 193 -9.62 -2.04 13.50
C ALA A 193 -9.39 -2.25 15.01
N ASP A 194 -10.32 -1.80 15.84
CA ASP A 194 -10.28 -1.97 17.30
C ASP A 194 -10.17 -3.44 17.74
N SER A 195 -10.67 -4.36 16.90
CA SER A 195 -10.62 -5.80 17.17
C SER A 195 -9.22 -6.40 16.94
N ILE A 196 -8.28 -5.65 16.33
CA ILE A 196 -6.93 -6.14 16.08
C ILE A 196 -6.06 -5.89 17.32
N HIS A 197 -5.95 -6.93 18.15
CA HIS A 197 -5.05 -6.95 19.29
C HIS A 197 -3.97 -8.00 19.06
N HIS A 198 -2.76 -7.57 18.78
CA HIS A 198 -1.63 -8.47 18.59
C HIS A 198 -0.35 -7.85 19.16
N ARG A 199 0.50 -8.69 19.80
CA ARG A 199 1.74 -8.22 20.46
C ARG A 199 2.72 -7.52 19.51
N HIS A 200 2.69 -7.85 18.23
CA HIS A 200 3.55 -7.27 17.20
C HIS A 200 2.91 -6.09 16.46
N ILE A 201 1.64 -5.78 16.73
CA ILE A 201 0.94 -4.62 16.17
C ILE A 201 0.80 -3.58 17.26
N VAL A 202 1.79 -2.69 17.37
CA VAL A 202 1.94 -1.73 18.46
C VAL A 202 1.84 -0.31 17.90
N ALA A 203 0.94 0.50 18.44
CA ALA A 203 0.75 1.87 17.98
C ALA A 203 2.01 2.73 18.18
N ALA A 204 2.42 3.46 17.14
CA ALA A 204 3.43 4.50 17.27
C ALA A 204 2.87 5.69 18.03
N LYS A 205 3.69 6.33 18.88
CA LYS A 205 3.35 7.52 19.69
C LYS A 205 4.20 8.73 19.32
N GLY A 206 5.29 8.53 18.60
CA GLY A 206 6.24 9.56 18.22
C GLY A 206 7.05 9.20 16.99
N ALA A 207 7.99 10.09 16.66
CA ALA A 207 8.79 9.98 15.44
C ALA A 207 9.87 8.88 15.49
N ASP A 208 10.31 8.47 16.65
CA ASP A 208 11.51 7.64 16.87
C ASP A 208 11.25 6.32 17.62
N ASP A 209 9.99 5.99 17.89
CA ASP A 209 9.61 4.70 18.49
C ASP A 209 10.07 3.54 17.62
N LEU A 210 10.48 2.44 18.24
CA LEU A 210 10.95 1.23 17.59
C LEU A 210 10.01 0.05 17.86
N GLY A 211 9.93 -0.90 16.92
CA GLY A 211 9.06 -2.05 17.04
C GLY A 211 7.56 -1.69 16.98
N VAL A 212 7.22 -0.59 16.32
CA VAL A 212 5.86 -0.05 16.24
C VAL A 212 5.28 -0.15 14.84
N THR A 213 3.95 -0.04 14.77
CA THR A 213 3.19 0.02 13.51
C THR A 213 2.72 1.45 13.28
N ILE A 214 3.06 2.00 12.14
CA ILE A 214 2.62 3.29 11.62
C ILE A 214 1.46 3.02 10.66
N CYS A 215 0.30 3.63 10.90
CA CYS A 215 -0.78 3.62 9.92
C CYS A 215 -1.46 4.99 9.84
N TYR A 216 -2.05 5.27 8.70
CA TYR A 216 -2.86 6.45 8.45
C TYR A 216 -3.66 6.29 7.15
N ASN A 217 -4.76 7.03 7.03
CA ASN A 217 -5.59 7.13 5.84
C ASN A 217 -6.03 8.59 5.67
N SER A 218 -5.92 9.12 4.46
CA SER A 218 -6.14 10.54 4.17
C SER A 218 -7.44 10.76 3.44
N VAL A 219 -8.29 11.64 3.98
CA VAL A 219 -9.57 12.03 3.41
C VAL A 219 -9.81 13.53 3.56
N LYS A 220 -10.64 14.11 2.71
CA LYS A 220 -11.13 15.48 2.87
C LYS A 220 -12.10 15.60 4.04
N ASP A 221 -12.95 14.59 4.22
CA ASP A 221 -13.98 14.48 5.23
C ASP A 221 -14.19 13.01 5.55
N ILE A 222 -14.58 12.63 6.76
CA ILE A 222 -14.77 11.25 7.18
C ILE A 222 -15.74 10.51 6.25
N ARG A 223 -16.77 11.18 5.74
CA ARG A 223 -17.75 10.63 4.77
C ARG A 223 -17.13 10.23 3.43
N CYS A 224 -15.92 10.71 3.13
CA CYS A 224 -15.17 10.35 1.93
C CYS A 224 -14.35 9.05 2.10
N ALA A 225 -14.33 8.46 3.28
CA ALA A 225 -13.67 7.18 3.50
C ALA A 225 -14.28 6.07 2.63
N MET A 226 -13.46 5.13 2.21
CA MET A 226 -13.94 3.90 1.56
C MET A 226 -14.68 3.03 2.57
N PRO A 227 -15.62 2.18 2.13
CA PRO A 227 -16.26 1.20 3.01
C PRO A 227 -15.24 0.35 3.76
N GLY A 228 -15.38 0.25 5.08
CA GLY A 228 -14.43 -0.44 5.97
C GLY A 228 -13.19 0.35 6.35
N PHE A 229 -13.03 1.60 5.86
CA PHE A 229 -11.90 2.49 6.15
C PHE A 229 -12.31 3.73 6.96
N GLU A 230 -13.51 3.72 7.53
CA GLU A 230 -14.07 4.88 8.24
C GLU A 230 -13.45 5.10 9.64
N HIS A 231 -12.73 4.09 10.14
CA HIS A 231 -12.14 4.14 11.48
C HIS A 231 -10.83 3.35 11.56
N SER A 232 -9.86 3.91 12.31
CA SER A 232 -8.62 3.23 12.69
C SER A 232 -8.31 3.48 14.16
N SER A 233 -8.08 2.43 14.93
CA SER A 233 -7.71 2.52 16.35
C SER A 233 -6.28 2.98 16.59
N MET A 234 -5.44 2.85 15.59
CA MET A 234 -4.04 3.22 15.63
C MET A 234 -3.72 4.09 14.43
N ALA A 235 -3.53 5.37 14.64
CA ALA A 235 -3.10 6.26 13.57
C ALA A 235 -2.14 7.31 14.11
N ILE A 236 -1.21 7.74 13.26
CA ILE A 236 -0.27 8.81 13.54
C ILE A 236 -0.18 9.72 12.33
N ASN A 237 -0.11 11.02 12.55
CA ASN A 237 0.07 11.97 11.46
C ASN A 237 1.52 11.91 10.95
N PRO A 238 1.77 11.45 9.70
CA PRO A 238 3.12 11.27 9.18
C PRO A 238 3.87 12.58 8.91
N VAL A 239 3.21 13.74 9.03
CA VAL A 239 3.84 15.04 8.82
C VAL A 239 4.53 15.54 10.10
N ASN A 240 3.86 15.45 11.25
CA ASN A 240 4.39 15.92 12.54
C ASN A 240 4.66 14.80 13.55
N TRP A 241 4.34 13.55 13.21
CA TRP A 241 4.52 12.34 14.04
C TRP A 241 3.81 12.43 15.38
N ARG A 242 2.61 13.00 15.39
CA ARG A 242 1.75 13.14 16.55
C ARG A 242 0.48 12.32 16.42
N THR A 243 -0.05 11.91 17.55
CA THR A 243 -1.32 11.16 17.67
C THR A 243 -2.48 12.02 18.17
N ASP A 244 -2.25 13.33 18.35
CA ASP A 244 -3.27 14.30 18.69
C ASP A 244 -3.78 15.06 17.44
N GLY A 245 -4.80 15.87 17.62
CA GLY A 245 -5.42 16.63 16.53
C GLY A 245 -4.65 17.89 16.11
N THR A 246 -3.37 18.05 16.49
CA THR A 246 -2.57 19.23 16.10
C THR A 246 -2.44 19.31 14.58
N PRO A 247 -2.94 20.38 13.94
CA PRO A 247 -2.81 20.55 12.49
C PRO A 247 -1.38 20.90 12.10
N VAL A 248 -1.01 20.53 10.89
CA VAL A 248 0.28 20.90 10.29
C VAL A 248 0.11 21.21 8.83
N THR A 249 0.77 22.24 8.34
CA THR A 249 0.77 22.60 6.92
C THR A 249 1.93 21.94 6.20
N LEU A 250 1.63 21.36 5.06
CA LEU A 250 2.58 20.73 4.14
C LEU A 250 2.42 21.33 2.74
N ILE A 251 3.53 21.56 2.08
CA ILE A 251 3.57 21.90 0.66
C ILE A 251 3.98 20.64 -0.10
N THR A 252 3.10 20.17 -1.00
CA THR A 252 3.42 19.05 -1.87
C THR A 252 4.36 19.51 -2.97
N GLU A 253 5.41 18.76 -3.21
CA GLU A 253 6.25 18.99 -4.39
C GLU A 253 5.69 18.24 -5.62
N PRO A 254 5.91 18.74 -6.84
CA PRO A 254 5.57 18.00 -8.04
C PRO A 254 6.18 16.60 -8.02
N SER A 255 5.43 15.61 -8.43
CA SER A 255 5.93 14.23 -8.52
C SER A 255 6.25 13.90 -9.98
N PRO A 256 7.43 13.37 -10.29
CA PRO A 256 7.76 12.95 -11.66
C PRO A 256 6.86 11.80 -12.15
N LEU A 257 6.16 11.12 -11.25
CA LEU A 257 5.22 10.05 -11.56
C LEU A 257 3.82 10.57 -11.95
N LEU A 258 3.59 11.87 -11.82
CA LEU A 258 2.35 12.48 -12.28
C LEU A 258 2.52 13.04 -13.69
N PRO A 259 1.47 12.99 -14.53
CA PRO A 259 1.43 13.74 -15.78
C PRO A 259 1.80 15.21 -15.55
N VAL A 260 2.51 15.81 -16.50
CA VAL A 260 3.05 17.18 -16.36
C VAL A 260 1.97 18.22 -16.03
N ASP A 261 0.78 18.05 -16.59
CA ASP A 261 -0.40 18.89 -16.32
C ASP A 261 -0.96 18.76 -14.89
N LYS A 262 -0.57 17.71 -14.17
CA LYS A 262 -0.94 17.45 -12.77
C LYS A 262 0.21 17.69 -11.78
N GLN A 263 1.38 18.07 -12.25
CA GLN A 263 2.52 18.44 -11.42
C GLN A 263 2.36 19.87 -10.90
N LYS A 264 1.60 20.06 -9.87
CA LYS A 264 1.45 21.36 -9.19
C LYS A 264 1.90 21.26 -7.74
N LYS A 265 2.36 22.40 -7.21
CA LYS A 265 2.56 22.55 -5.77
C LYS A 265 1.22 22.86 -5.12
N ASP A 266 0.80 22.00 -4.24
CA ASP A 266 -0.40 22.24 -3.44
C ASP A 266 0.02 22.50 -1.99
N THR A 267 -0.60 23.48 -1.37
CA THR A 267 -0.51 23.70 0.08
C THR A 267 -1.68 23.00 0.73
N MET A 268 -1.39 22.06 1.60
CA MET A 268 -2.42 21.33 2.33
C MET A 268 -2.20 21.40 3.84
N THR A 269 -3.29 21.43 4.60
CA THR A 269 -3.28 21.29 6.06
C THR A 269 -3.75 19.87 6.41
N VAL A 270 -2.96 19.17 7.20
CA VAL A 270 -3.21 17.80 7.62
C VAL A 270 -3.37 17.77 9.14
N ARG A 271 -4.47 17.19 9.61
CA ARG A 271 -4.67 16.92 11.03
C ARG A 271 -5.26 15.54 11.25
N LEU A 272 -4.85 14.87 12.29
CA LEU A 272 -5.46 13.63 12.72
C LEU A 272 -6.80 13.92 13.42
N ASP A 273 -7.88 13.31 12.95
CA ASP A 273 -9.12 13.23 13.69
C ASP A 273 -9.02 12.11 14.73
N THR A 274 -8.94 12.46 16.00
CA THR A 274 -8.65 11.50 17.07
C THR A 274 -9.82 10.56 17.40
N ILE A 275 -11.00 10.82 16.82
CA ILE A 275 -12.19 9.97 17.01
C ILE A 275 -12.20 8.88 15.93
N SER A 276 -12.06 9.26 14.67
CA SER A 276 -12.07 8.30 13.56
C SER A 276 -10.69 7.68 13.29
N GLY A 277 -9.59 8.31 13.74
CA GLY A 277 -8.24 7.88 13.38
C GLY A 277 -7.88 8.15 11.91
N LEU A 278 -8.57 9.08 11.24
CA LEU A 278 -8.30 9.46 9.86
C LEU A 278 -7.55 10.80 9.79
N LEU A 279 -6.73 10.97 8.78
CA LEU A 279 -6.13 12.26 8.45
C LEU A 279 -7.12 13.10 7.64
N LEU A 280 -7.54 14.23 8.21
CA LEU A 280 -8.34 15.21 7.50
C LEU A 280 -7.40 16.16 6.76
N VAL A 281 -7.58 16.25 5.44
CA VAL A 281 -6.73 17.03 4.54
C VAL A 281 -7.53 18.15 3.90
N GLU A 282 -7.11 19.38 4.17
CA GLU A 282 -7.69 20.61 3.62
C GLU A 282 -6.74 21.23 2.58
N GLY A 283 -7.28 22.03 1.68
CA GLY A 283 -6.51 22.75 0.66
C GLY A 283 -6.41 22.01 -0.70
N LEU A 284 -6.92 20.77 -0.80
CA LEU A 284 -6.95 20.00 -2.04
C LEU A 284 -8.34 19.99 -2.67
N THR A 285 -8.37 19.86 -4.01
CA THR A 285 -9.61 19.65 -4.75
C THR A 285 -10.05 18.19 -4.65
N ALA A 286 -11.31 17.95 -4.27
CA ALA A 286 -11.81 16.60 -4.00
C ALA A 286 -11.78 15.65 -5.22
N THR A 287 -11.78 16.20 -6.44
CA THR A 287 -11.84 15.44 -7.71
C THR A 287 -10.48 15.01 -8.24
N ASP A 288 -9.37 15.52 -7.68
CA ASP A 288 -8.05 15.37 -8.31
C ASP A 288 -7.44 13.97 -8.17
N TYR A 289 -7.90 13.16 -7.21
CA TYR A 289 -7.20 11.93 -6.83
C TYR A 289 -8.12 10.74 -6.57
N VAL A 290 -9.28 10.70 -7.23
CA VAL A 290 -10.25 9.61 -7.05
C VAL A 290 -9.70 8.30 -7.58
N LEU A 291 -9.63 7.30 -6.72
CA LEU A 291 -9.29 5.94 -7.11
C LEU A 291 -10.46 5.33 -7.92
N PRO A 292 -10.23 4.84 -9.14
CA PRO A 292 -11.28 4.20 -9.93
C PRO A 292 -11.94 3.04 -9.19
N LEU A 293 -13.21 2.79 -9.45
CA LEU A 293 -14.05 1.68 -8.97
C LEU A 293 -14.44 1.74 -7.49
N ILE A 294 -13.52 1.99 -6.57
CA ILE A 294 -13.75 1.88 -5.12
C ILE A 294 -13.60 3.21 -4.38
N GLY A 295 -12.97 4.21 -4.99
CA GLY A 295 -12.72 5.50 -4.36
C GLY A 295 -13.92 6.45 -4.48
N LYS A 296 -13.98 7.42 -3.58
CA LYS A 296 -14.93 8.53 -3.57
C LYS A 296 -14.19 9.85 -3.77
N GLU A 297 -14.90 10.88 -4.24
CA GLU A 297 -14.36 12.24 -4.23
C GLU A 297 -13.96 12.65 -2.80
N GLY A 298 -12.78 13.23 -2.67
CA GLY A 298 -12.22 13.59 -1.36
C GLY A 298 -11.59 12.40 -0.59
N ASN A 299 -11.52 11.22 -1.19
CA ASN A 299 -10.66 10.15 -0.70
C ASN A 299 -9.29 10.25 -1.37
N TYR A 300 -8.24 10.32 -0.58
CA TYR A 300 -6.87 10.52 -1.07
C TYR A 300 -6.01 9.26 -0.95
N HIS A 301 -6.62 8.10 -0.83
CA HIS A 301 -5.93 6.82 -0.68
C HIS A 301 -4.83 6.60 -1.73
N SER A 302 -5.10 6.92 -3.00
CA SER A 302 -4.11 6.79 -4.07
C SER A 302 -2.87 7.69 -3.91
N ARG A 303 -2.82 8.56 -2.90
CA ARG A 303 -1.76 9.55 -2.67
C ARG A 303 -1.05 9.42 -1.32
N GLU A 304 -1.35 8.41 -0.55
CA GLU A 304 -0.85 8.22 0.82
C GLU A 304 0.68 8.24 0.91
N ILE A 305 1.39 7.66 -0.06
CA ILE A 305 2.86 7.73 -0.13
C ILE A 305 3.32 9.08 -0.69
N TRP A 306 2.70 9.52 -1.78
CA TRP A 306 3.16 10.67 -2.56
C TRP A 306 3.07 11.98 -1.81
N PHE A 307 2.01 12.18 -1.02
CA PHE A 307 1.85 13.38 -0.21
C PHE A 307 2.91 13.48 0.88
N TYR A 308 3.26 12.36 1.50
CA TYR A 308 4.10 12.32 2.70
C TYR A 308 5.49 11.74 2.47
N ARG A 309 5.92 11.58 1.22
CA ARG A 309 7.16 10.89 0.84
C ARG A 309 8.42 11.38 1.58
N GLU A 310 8.60 12.70 1.68
CA GLU A 310 9.76 13.28 2.37
C GLU A 310 9.73 13.00 3.88
N GLN A 311 8.57 13.10 4.48
CA GLN A 311 8.36 12.83 5.89
C GLN A 311 8.57 11.34 6.19
N LEU A 312 8.02 10.47 5.36
CA LEU A 312 8.21 9.02 5.46
C LEU A 312 9.69 8.64 5.32
N ARG A 313 10.36 9.12 4.26
CA ARG A 313 11.79 8.84 4.05
C ARG A 313 12.64 9.28 5.23
N LYS A 314 12.48 10.53 5.68
CA LYS A 314 13.22 11.06 6.83
C LYS A 314 12.96 10.25 8.12
N ASN A 315 11.72 9.80 8.29
CA ASN A 315 11.33 9.01 9.46
C ASN A 315 11.90 7.59 9.40
N MET A 316 11.84 6.92 8.26
CA MET A 316 12.46 5.61 8.07
C MET A 316 13.97 5.65 8.37
N GLU A 317 14.68 6.66 7.85
CA GLU A 317 16.10 6.86 8.14
C GLU A 317 16.36 7.20 9.62
N LEU A 318 15.50 8.00 10.26
CA LEU A 318 15.63 8.34 11.67
C LEU A 318 15.50 7.10 12.55
N ARG A 319 14.45 6.31 12.34
CA ARG A 319 14.20 5.08 13.09
C ARG A 319 15.31 4.04 12.88
N ALA A 320 15.81 3.91 11.64
CA ALA A 320 16.91 3.01 11.33
C ALA A 320 18.19 3.41 12.08
N ARG A 321 18.56 4.69 12.07
CA ARG A 321 19.72 5.19 12.85
C ARG A 321 19.52 4.95 14.34
N HIS A 322 18.34 5.23 14.88
CA HIS A 322 18.03 5.05 16.29
C HIS A 322 18.15 3.59 16.71
N PHE A 323 17.64 2.67 15.90
CA PHE A 323 17.74 1.24 16.14
C PHE A 323 19.20 0.75 16.17
N ILE A 324 19.99 1.13 15.16
CA ILE A 324 21.40 0.75 15.04
C ILE A 324 22.22 1.28 16.23
N THR A 325 22.03 2.55 16.58
CA THR A 325 22.71 3.17 17.73
C THR A 325 22.38 2.46 19.03
N ARG A 326 21.09 2.11 19.24
CA ARG A 326 20.66 1.38 20.43
C ARG A 326 21.29 -0.01 20.53
N GLN A 327 21.39 -0.72 19.41
CA GLN A 327 22.06 -2.04 19.38
C GLN A 327 23.56 -1.94 19.70
N SER A 328 24.23 -0.88 19.20
CA SER A 328 25.66 -0.66 19.45
C SER A 328 25.95 -0.36 20.92
N ASN A 329 25.04 0.33 21.62
CA ASN A 329 25.17 0.67 23.04
C ASN A 329 24.87 -0.51 23.99
N ASN A 330 24.19 -1.55 23.49
CA ASN A 330 23.84 -2.74 24.27
C ASN A 330 24.82 -3.91 24.10
N ARG A 331 25.84 -3.74 23.25
CA ARG A 331 26.96 -4.67 23.05
C ARG A 331 28.17 -4.22 23.85
#